data_c9f8c3244b118ff64b0cd7f1e5c36f8e
#
_entry.id   c9f8c3244b118ff64b0cd7f1e5c36f8e
#
_cell.length_a   1.000
_cell.length_b   1.000
_cell.length_c   1.000
_cell.angle_alpha   90.00
_cell.angle_beta   90.00
_cell.angle_gamma   90.00
#
_symmetry.space_group_name_H-M   'P 1'
#
loop_
_entity.id
_entity.type
_entity.pdbx_description
1 polymer ?
#
loop_
_entity_poly.entity_id
_entity_poly.type
_entity_poly.pdbx_seq_one_letter_code
_entity_poly.pdbx_strand_id
1 'polypeptide(L)'
;MKLKTEQARLNRNLEGRGHRGICVVLEGRDTAGKSSTIREVTHYLNPRHFSVHLSAMPSKRTMKNWLGYWGNKMPACNQIVFYDRSWYSRGMVQRLNNWCSETQYQNFLASHKTWEKSQGVHMIKFWLSIDESEQRARIENRKKSPLTYWKFSANDENALSYYDRMTLLKERVIDGEWNVIDYNDKEAGILSLM
;
A
#
# COMPACT_ATOMS: atom_id res chain seq x y z
N MET A 1 16.62 15.95 10.31
CA MET A 1 17.98 15.50 9.91
C MET A 1 18.02 14.01 9.57
N LYS A 2 17.47 13.12 10.40
CA LYS A 2 17.47 11.65 10.17
C LYS A 2 16.87 11.22 8.82
N LEU A 3 15.69 11.72 8.44
CA LEU A 3 15.02 11.34 7.18
C LEU A 3 15.88 11.62 5.95
N LYS A 4 16.50 12.81 5.85
CA LYS A 4 17.39 13.16 4.71
C LYS A 4 18.60 12.24 4.61
N THR A 5 19.15 11.83 5.76
CA THR A 5 20.27 10.89 5.80
C THR A 5 19.89 9.52 5.25
N GLU A 6 18.72 9.01 5.65
CA GLU A 6 18.22 7.73 5.15
C GLU A 6 17.85 7.79 3.67
N GLN A 7 17.24 8.88 3.21
CA GLN A 7 16.97 9.09 1.77
C GLN A 7 18.28 9.13 0.95
N ALA A 8 19.32 9.78 1.45
CA ALA A 8 20.64 9.80 0.78
C ALA A 8 21.28 8.41 0.76
N ARG A 9 21.12 7.62 1.84
CA ARG A 9 21.59 6.23 1.90
C ARG A 9 20.85 5.34 0.91
N LEU A 10 19.51 5.46 0.84
CA LEU A 10 18.69 4.73 -0.10
C LEU A 10 19.09 5.02 -1.55
N ASN A 11 19.28 6.30 -1.91
CA ASN A 11 19.76 6.66 -3.25
C ASN A 11 21.08 5.99 -3.61
N ARG A 12 22.09 6.04 -2.70
CA ARG A 12 23.39 5.39 -2.95
C ARG A 12 23.25 3.88 -3.17
N ASN A 13 22.37 3.23 -2.41
CA ASN A 13 22.11 1.80 -2.57
C ASN A 13 21.44 1.47 -3.91
N LEU A 14 20.57 2.36 -4.42
CA LEU A 14 19.88 2.19 -5.68
C LEU A 14 20.74 2.45 -6.91
N GLU A 15 21.77 3.29 -6.77
CA GLU A 15 22.78 3.48 -7.84
C GLU A 15 23.68 2.26 -8.01
N GLY A 16 23.74 1.36 -7.02
CA GLY A 16 24.37 0.06 -7.12
C GLY A 16 23.64 -0.83 -8.16
N ARG A 17 24.41 -1.44 -9.08
CA ARG A 17 23.83 -2.34 -10.10
C ARG A 17 23.68 -3.76 -9.55
N GLY A 18 22.71 -4.51 -10.08
CA GLY A 18 22.61 -5.96 -9.88
C GLY A 18 21.62 -6.41 -8.81
N HIS A 19 20.73 -5.55 -8.32
CA HIS A 19 19.64 -6.00 -7.45
C HIS A 19 18.41 -6.47 -8.26
N ARG A 20 17.70 -7.45 -7.71
CA ARG A 20 16.38 -7.85 -8.21
C ARG A 20 15.41 -6.68 -8.09
N GLY A 21 14.34 -6.67 -8.90
CA GLY A 21 13.27 -5.71 -8.73
C GLY A 21 12.73 -5.70 -7.30
N ILE A 22 12.45 -4.51 -6.78
CA ILE A 22 11.96 -4.31 -5.40
C ILE A 22 10.52 -3.81 -5.45
N CYS A 23 9.61 -4.55 -4.84
CA CYS A 23 8.24 -4.14 -4.58
C CYS A 23 8.14 -3.56 -3.17
N VAL A 24 7.73 -2.31 -3.03
CA VAL A 24 7.38 -1.71 -1.74
C VAL A 24 5.87 -1.55 -1.67
N VAL A 25 5.23 -2.43 -0.93
CA VAL A 25 3.77 -2.48 -0.80
C VAL A 25 3.34 -1.71 0.44
N LEU A 26 2.51 -0.67 0.25
CA LEU A 26 1.89 0.07 1.34
C LEU A 26 0.40 -0.22 1.38
N GLU A 27 -0.03 -0.88 2.43
CA GLU A 27 -1.43 -1.10 2.76
C GLU A 27 -1.78 -0.38 4.07
N GLY A 28 -3.05 -0.23 4.33
CA GLY A 28 -3.55 0.47 5.51
C GLY A 28 -4.95 1.00 5.30
N ARG A 29 -5.58 1.47 6.36
CA ARG A 29 -6.91 2.06 6.32
C ARG A 29 -6.96 3.29 5.41
N ASP A 30 -8.17 3.72 5.06
CA ASP A 30 -8.33 5.01 4.40
C ASP A 30 -7.82 6.10 5.34
N THR A 31 -7.19 7.12 4.78
CA THR A 31 -6.48 8.20 5.49
C THR A 31 -5.23 7.80 6.29
N ALA A 32 -4.81 6.52 6.30
CA ALA A 32 -3.60 6.10 7.03
C ALA A 32 -2.32 6.84 6.58
N GLY A 33 -2.27 7.36 5.35
CA GLY A 33 -1.13 8.18 4.91
C GLY A 33 -0.28 7.55 3.81
N LYS A 34 -0.72 6.47 3.18
CA LYS A 34 0.02 5.74 2.13
C LYS A 34 0.65 6.63 1.06
N SER A 35 -0.17 7.43 0.38
CA SER A 35 0.31 8.32 -0.71
C SER A 35 1.27 9.41 -0.20
N SER A 36 1.04 9.94 1.02
CA SER A 36 1.95 10.93 1.60
C SER A 36 3.29 10.30 1.98
N THR A 37 3.28 9.08 2.49
CA THR A 37 4.49 8.31 2.79
C THR A 37 5.32 8.08 1.53
N ILE A 38 4.69 7.59 0.45
CA ILE A 38 5.38 7.39 -0.83
C ILE A 38 6.02 8.69 -1.30
N ARG A 39 5.27 9.81 -1.28
CA ARG A 39 5.79 11.12 -1.68
C ARG A 39 7.01 11.53 -0.84
N GLU A 40 6.94 11.39 0.47
CA GLU A 40 8.05 11.76 1.36
C GLU A 40 9.27 10.86 1.15
N VAL A 41 9.08 9.55 1.08
CA VAL A 41 10.18 8.58 0.86
C VAL A 41 10.85 8.79 -0.49
N THR A 42 10.07 9.11 -1.54
CA THR A 42 10.58 9.26 -2.91
C THR A 42 11.06 10.67 -3.23
N HIS A 43 10.89 11.64 -2.34
CA HIS A 43 11.13 13.07 -2.61
C HIS A 43 12.51 13.37 -3.21
N TYR A 44 13.55 12.68 -2.75
CA TYR A 44 14.92 12.85 -3.22
C TYR A 44 15.45 11.64 -4.00
N LEU A 45 14.60 10.66 -4.32
CA LEU A 45 15.01 9.53 -5.13
C LEU A 45 15.14 9.92 -6.61
N ASN A 46 16.12 9.35 -7.29
CA ASN A 46 16.27 9.52 -8.72
C ASN A 46 15.08 8.87 -9.45
N PRO A 47 14.27 9.63 -10.24
CA PRO A 47 13.08 9.09 -10.92
C PRO A 47 13.37 7.95 -11.91
N ARG A 48 14.64 7.76 -12.30
CA ARG A 48 15.02 6.64 -13.17
C ARG A 48 14.97 5.28 -12.46
N HIS A 49 15.05 5.25 -11.14
CA HIS A 49 15.15 4.03 -10.35
C HIS A 49 13.84 3.61 -9.69
N PHE A 50 12.81 4.45 -9.74
CA PHE A 50 11.53 4.08 -9.13
C PHE A 50 10.32 4.47 -9.97
N SER A 51 9.21 3.80 -9.68
CA SER A 51 7.89 4.20 -10.15
C SER A 51 6.86 4.02 -9.02
N VAL A 52 5.71 4.69 -9.17
CA VAL A 52 4.61 4.60 -8.20
C VAL A 52 3.38 4.06 -8.91
N HIS A 53 2.80 3.00 -8.37
CA HIS A 53 1.53 2.47 -8.82
C HIS A 53 0.42 2.84 -7.84
N LEU A 54 -0.50 3.70 -8.29
CA LEU A 54 -1.70 4.07 -7.54
C LEU A 54 -2.84 3.12 -7.93
N SER A 55 -3.35 2.37 -6.98
CA SER A 55 -4.47 1.47 -7.22
C SER A 55 -5.79 2.25 -7.21
N ALA A 56 -6.47 2.25 -8.35
CA ALA A 56 -7.83 2.75 -8.48
C ALA A 56 -8.85 1.60 -8.41
N MET A 57 -10.14 1.94 -8.46
CA MET A 57 -11.20 0.94 -8.59
C MET A 57 -10.98 0.12 -9.87
N PRO A 58 -10.84 -1.21 -9.79
CA PRO A 58 -10.48 -2.03 -10.94
C PRO A 58 -11.66 -2.19 -11.91
N SER A 59 -11.36 -2.28 -13.20
CA SER A 59 -12.33 -2.62 -14.22
C SER A 59 -12.81 -4.09 -14.09
N LYS A 60 -13.96 -4.40 -14.67
CA LYS A 60 -14.47 -5.80 -14.72
C LYS A 60 -13.45 -6.76 -15.34
N ARG A 61 -12.69 -6.33 -16.34
CA ARG A 61 -11.61 -7.11 -16.97
C ARG A 61 -10.48 -7.40 -16.00
N THR A 62 -10.01 -6.38 -15.28
CA THR A 62 -8.97 -6.52 -14.24
C THR A 62 -9.43 -7.45 -13.12
N MET A 63 -10.69 -7.36 -12.73
CA MET A 63 -11.28 -8.21 -11.69
C MET A 63 -11.27 -9.70 -12.04
N LYS A 64 -11.39 -10.07 -13.31
CA LYS A 64 -11.37 -11.47 -13.78
C LYS A 64 -9.97 -12.09 -13.69
N ASN A 65 -8.91 -11.32 -13.96
CA ASN A 65 -7.51 -11.79 -13.90
C ASN A 65 -6.69 -10.93 -12.96
N TRP A 66 -7.04 -11.00 -11.67
CA TRP A 66 -6.49 -10.08 -10.65
C TRP A 66 -4.96 -10.21 -10.48
N LEU A 67 -4.45 -11.40 -10.20
CA LEU A 67 -3.02 -11.61 -10.00
C LEU A 67 -2.22 -11.45 -11.29
N GLY A 68 -2.77 -11.85 -12.44
CA GLY A 68 -2.14 -11.61 -13.74
C GLY A 68 -2.01 -10.12 -14.07
N TYR A 69 -3.02 -9.30 -13.72
CA TYR A 69 -2.89 -7.84 -13.85
C TYR A 69 -1.72 -7.29 -13.04
N TRP A 70 -1.57 -7.75 -11.80
CA TRP A 70 -0.47 -7.30 -10.93
C TRP A 70 0.88 -7.86 -11.35
N GLY A 71 0.94 -9.06 -11.90
CA GLY A 71 2.18 -9.63 -12.47
C GLY A 71 2.80 -8.74 -13.55
N ASN A 72 1.95 -8.10 -14.38
CA ASN A 72 2.41 -7.15 -15.40
C ASN A 72 2.87 -5.80 -14.83
N LYS A 73 2.80 -5.60 -13.52
CA LYS A 73 3.20 -4.38 -12.83
C LYS A 73 4.42 -4.58 -11.92
N MET A 74 5.00 -5.79 -11.94
CA MET A 74 6.19 -6.06 -11.15
C MET A 74 7.41 -5.29 -11.67
N PRO A 75 8.31 -4.86 -10.76
CA PRO A 75 9.52 -4.15 -11.15
C PRO A 75 10.48 -5.04 -11.95
N ALA A 76 11.13 -4.44 -12.92
CA ALA A 76 12.31 -5.04 -13.55
C ALA A 76 13.53 -4.99 -12.61
N CYS A 77 14.63 -5.67 -12.98
CA CYS A 77 15.90 -5.54 -12.26
C CYS A 77 16.32 -4.07 -12.17
N ASN A 78 16.92 -3.70 -11.05
CA ASN A 78 17.37 -2.33 -10.73
C ASN A 78 16.25 -1.29 -10.69
N GLN A 79 15.00 -1.71 -10.49
CA GLN A 79 13.84 -0.84 -10.33
C GLN A 79 13.17 -1.08 -8.99
N ILE A 80 12.64 0.01 -8.40
CA ILE A 80 11.70 -0.06 -7.28
C ILE A 80 10.31 0.36 -7.75
N VAL A 81 9.28 -0.38 -7.36
CA VAL A 81 7.89 0.04 -7.52
C VAL A 81 7.25 0.20 -6.14
N PHE A 82 6.75 1.39 -5.88
CA PHE A 82 5.93 1.68 -4.71
C PHE A 82 4.46 1.48 -5.08
N TYR A 83 3.74 0.70 -4.29
CA TYR A 83 2.32 0.44 -4.49
C TYR A 83 1.50 1.13 -3.40
N ASP A 84 0.70 2.14 -3.77
CA ASP A 84 -0.37 2.68 -2.92
C ASP A 84 -1.59 1.79 -3.09
N ARG A 85 -1.76 0.83 -2.20
CA ARG A 85 -2.56 -0.39 -2.33
C ARG A 85 -2.02 -1.33 -3.41
N SER A 86 -2.35 -2.59 -3.29
CA SER A 86 -1.77 -3.66 -4.10
C SER A 86 -2.81 -4.75 -4.42
N TRP A 87 -2.33 -5.93 -4.82
CA TRP A 87 -3.16 -7.13 -4.99
C TRP A 87 -3.89 -7.53 -3.70
N TYR A 88 -3.38 -7.12 -2.56
CA TYR A 88 -4.01 -7.33 -1.25
C TYR A 88 -5.35 -6.61 -1.09
N SER A 89 -5.65 -5.62 -1.93
CA SER A 89 -6.98 -5.01 -2.01
C SER A 89 -8.09 -6.05 -2.26
N ARG A 90 -7.81 -7.19 -2.92
CA ARG A 90 -8.75 -8.30 -3.09
C ARG A 90 -9.15 -8.91 -1.75
N GLY A 91 -8.20 -9.09 -0.83
CA GLY A 91 -8.45 -9.65 0.50
C GLY A 91 -9.08 -8.67 1.48
N MET A 92 -9.05 -7.39 1.20
CA MET A 92 -9.50 -6.33 2.11
C MET A 92 -10.55 -5.42 1.48
N VAL A 93 -10.14 -4.35 0.81
CA VAL A 93 -11.04 -3.29 0.30
C VAL A 93 -12.10 -3.81 -0.65
N GLN A 94 -11.74 -4.71 -1.56
CA GLN A 94 -12.72 -5.28 -2.51
C GLN A 94 -13.74 -6.17 -1.80
N ARG A 95 -13.28 -6.95 -0.81
CA ARG A 95 -14.16 -7.77 0.02
C ARG A 95 -15.10 -6.91 0.87
N LEU A 96 -14.56 -5.84 1.45
CA LEU A 96 -15.30 -4.90 2.28
C LEU A 96 -16.44 -4.23 1.52
N ASN A 97 -16.17 -3.80 0.28
CA ASN A 97 -17.11 -3.09 -0.58
C ASN A 97 -17.92 -4.01 -1.50
N ASN A 98 -17.85 -5.33 -1.33
CA ASN A 98 -18.52 -6.31 -2.19
C ASN A 98 -18.17 -6.20 -3.69
N TRP A 99 -16.95 -5.74 -4.01
CA TRP A 99 -16.47 -5.64 -5.40
C TRP A 99 -15.96 -6.98 -5.95
N CYS A 100 -15.71 -7.96 -5.10
CA CYS A 100 -15.38 -9.33 -5.51
C CYS A 100 -16.35 -10.34 -4.93
N SER A 101 -16.55 -11.46 -5.65
CA SER A 101 -17.32 -12.59 -5.15
C SER A 101 -16.58 -13.32 -4.03
N GLU A 102 -17.31 -14.15 -3.27
CA GLU A 102 -16.71 -15.03 -2.26
C GLU A 102 -15.67 -15.96 -2.88
N THR A 103 -15.97 -16.56 -4.01
CA THR A 103 -15.06 -17.45 -4.75
C THR A 103 -13.77 -16.71 -5.13
N GLN A 104 -13.85 -15.48 -5.63
CA GLN A 104 -12.68 -14.67 -5.97
C GLN A 104 -11.83 -14.33 -4.75
N TYR A 105 -12.47 -14.06 -3.63
CA TYR A 105 -11.81 -13.81 -2.35
C TYR A 105 -11.07 -15.05 -1.84
N GLN A 106 -11.73 -16.21 -1.79
CA GLN A 106 -11.13 -17.46 -1.32
C GLN A 106 -9.97 -17.91 -2.22
N ASN A 107 -10.14 -17.83 -3.55
CA ASN A 107 -9.06 -18.11 -4.49
C ASN A 107 -7.85 -17.21 -4.28
N PHE A 108 -8.06 -15.94 -3.96
CA PHE A 108 -6.97 -15.02 -3.63
C PHE A 108 -6.25 -15.46 -2.36
N LEU A 109 -6.96 -15.76 -1.28
CA LEU A 109 -6.36 -16.23 -0.03
C LEU A 109 -5.53 -17.49 -0.23
N ALA A 110 -6.00 -18.42 -1.06
CA ALA A 110 -5.32 -19.68 -1.32
C ALA A 110 -4.06 -19.53 -2.20
N SER A 111 -3.99 -18.50 -3.07
CA SER A 111 -2.99 -18.45 -4.15
C SER A 111 -1.98 -17.31 -4.04
N HIS A 112 -2.30 -16.21 -3.36
CA HIS A 112 -1.48 -14.99 -3.41
C HIS A 112 -0.02 -15.20 -2.95
N LYS A 113 0.21 -15.97 -1.89
CA LYS A 113 1.57 -16.23 -1.39
C LYS A 113 2.44 -17.02 -2.38
N THR A 114 1.86 -18.06 -2.97
CA THR A 114 2.56 -18.84 -4.01
C THR A 114 2.84 -17.99 -5.24
N TRP A 115 1.87 -17.16 -5.62
CA TRP A 115 2.03 -16.22 -6.73
C TRP A 115 3.12 -15.18 -6.42
N GLU A 116 3.17 -14.59 -5.23
CA GLU A 116 4.23 -13.65 -4.82
C GLU A 116 5.64 -14.28 -4.98
N LYS A 117 5.80 -15.50 -4.48
CA LYS A 117 7.07 -16.24 -4.59
C LYS A 117 7.49 -16.48 -6.04
N SER A 118 6.53 -16.68 -6.94
CA SER A 118 6.80 -16.90 -8.37
C SER A 118 7.25 -15.64 -9.13
N GLN A 119 7.06 -14.43 -8.56
CA GLN A 119 7.40 -13.19 -9.26
C GLN A 119 8.93 -12.93 -9.33
N GLY A 120 9.74 -13.58 -8.51
CA GLY A 120 11.20 -13.45 -8.56
C GLY A 120 11.73 -12.07 -8.12
N VAL A 121 10.92 -11.25 -7.49
CA VAL A 121 11.25 -9.90 -6.99
C VAL A 121 11.42 -9.90 -5.48
N HIS A 122 12.06 -8.88 -4.94
CA HIS A 122 12.13 -8.66 -3.50
C HIS A 122 10.90 -7.86 -3.04
N MET A 123 10.12 -8.41 -2.09
CA MET A 123 8.92 -7.76 -1.59
C MET A 123 9.13 -7.24 -0.17
N ILE A 124 8.84 -5.95 0.03
CA ILE A 124 8.82 -5.29 1.34
C ILE A 124 7.38 -4.81 1.55
N LYS A 125 6.73 -5.33 2.58
CA LYS A 125 5.31 -5.09 2.82
C LYS A 125 5.12 -4.31 4.11
N PHE A 126 4.38 -3.18 4.04
CA PHE A 126 4.06 -2.32 5.17
C PHE A 126 2.56 -2.19 5.35
N TRP A 127 2.12 -2.42 6.57
CA TRP A 127 0.79 -2.02 7.03
C TRP A 127 0.90 -0.76 7.88
N LEU A 128 0.32 0.35 7.40
CA LEU A 128 0.26 1.60 8.15
C LEU A 128 -0.96 1.55 9.08
N SER A 129 -0.69 1.32 10.36
CA SER A 129 -1.72 1.15 11.38
C SER A 129 -2.10 2.50 11.98
N ILE A 130 -3.38 2.81 11.98
CA ILE A 130 -3.96 3.97 12.69
C ILE A 130 -5.17 3.51 13.50
N ASP A 131 -5.38 4.18 14.63
CA ASP A 131 -6.54 3.97 15.47
C ASP A 131 -7.80 4.59 14.87
N GLU A 132 -8.97 4.18 15.35
CA GLU A 132 -10.25 4.72 14.87
C GLU A 132 -10.38 6.22 15.10
N SER A 133 -9.95 6.68 16.27
CA SER A 133 -9.97 8.11 16.63
C SER A 133 -9.12 8.94 15.69
N GLU A 134 -7.91 8.48 15.36
CA GLU A 134 -7.02 9.14 14.41
C GLU A 134 -7.57 9.06 12.98
N GLN A 135 -8.15 7.92 12.58
CA GLN A 135 -8.81 7.81 11.29
C GLN A 135 -9.95 8.83 11.14
N ARG A 136 -10.79 8.96 12.17
CA ARG A 136 -11.90 9.93 12.25
C ARG A 136 -11.38 11.37 12.09
N ALA A 137 -10.37 11.73 12.87
CA ALA A 137 -9.76 13.06 12.82
C ALA A 137 -9.20 13.38 11.42
N ARG A 138 -8.53 12.41 10.80
CA ARG A 138 -7.96 12.58 9.44
C ARG A 138 -9.02 12.69 8.35
N ILE A 139 -10.14 11.98 8.47
CA ILE A 139 -11.28 12.09 7.54
C ILE A 139 -11.87 13.49 7.63
N GLU A 140 -12.13 13.99 8.85
CA GLU A 140 -12.68 15.33 9.05
C GLU A 140 -11.72 16.43 8.54
N ASN A 141 -10.43 16.30 8.81
CA ASN A 141 -9.42 17.21 8.28
C ASN A 141 -9.37 17.19 6.74
N ARG A 142 -9.53 16.01 6.12
CA ARG A 142 -9.57 15.87 4.65
C ARG A 142 -10.76 16.62 4.06
N LYS A 143 -11.95 16.51 4.65
CA LYS A 143 -13.16 17.23 4.20
C LYS A 143 -12.98 18.75 4.20
N LYS A 144 -12.29 19.27 5.21
CA LYS A 144 -12.11 20.72 5.43
C LYS A 144 -10.90 21.30 4.67
N SER A 145 -9.96 20.48 4.25
CA SER A 145 -8.70 20.94 3.67
C SER A 145 -8.88 21.39 2.21
N PRO A 146 -8.53 22.62 1.85
CA PRO A 146 -8.58 23.09 0.46
C PRO A 146 -7.63 22.34 -0.46
N LEU A 147 -6.61 21.66 0.09
CA LEU A 147 -5.60 20.91 -0.66
C LEU A 147 -5.96 19.43 -0.87
N THR A 148 -6.88 18.88 -0.06
CA THR A 148 -7.14 17.43 -0.07
C THR A 148 -8.62 17.04 -0.12
N TYR A 149 -9.56 17.99 -0.08
CA TYR A 149 -11.00 17.72 -0.15
C TYR A 149 -11.40 16.89 -1.37
N TRP A 150 -10.74 17.10 -2.50
CA TRP A 150 -10.97 16.37 -3.74
C TRP A 150 -10.61 14.86 -3.66
N LYS A 151 -9.87 14.46 -2.62
CA LYS A 151 -9.57 13.05 -2.33
C LYS A 151 -10.66 12.39 -1.50
N PHE A 152 -11.60 13.17 -0.96
CA PHE A 152 -12.70 12.62 -0.18
C PHE A 152 -13.62 11.79 -1.09
N SER A 153 -13.92 10.58 -0.67
CA SER A 153 -14.65 9.59 -1.48
C SER A 153 -15.71 8.87 -0.64
N ALA A 154 -16.61 8.16 -1.29
CA ALA A 154 -17.58 7.30 -0.62
C ALA A 154 -16.90 6.23 0.28
N ASN A 155 -15.67 5.82 -0.04
CA ASN A 155 -14.91 4.92 0.83
C ASN A 155 -14.51 5.61 2.13
N ASP A 156 -14.09 6.89 2.09
CA ASP A 156 -13.77 7.65 3.31
C ASP A 156 -15.03 7.87 4.15
N GLU A 157 -16.17 8.12 3.51
CA GLU A 157 -17.45 8.31 4.20
C GLU A 157 -17.88 7.07 4.98
N ASN A 158 -17.69 5.89 4.42
CA ASN A 158 -18.04 4.62 5.03
C ASN A 158 -16.92 4.01 5.90
N ALA A 159 -15.71 4.58 5.87
CA ALA A 159 -14.52 3.96 6.45
C ALA A 159 -14.66 3.67 7.96
N LEU A 160 -15.32 4.55 8.69
CA LEU A 160 -15.54 4.37 10.14
C LEU A 160 -16.56 3.28 10.46
N SER A 161 -17.64 3.16 9.67
CA SER A 161 -18.61 2.08 9.84
C SER A 161 -18.02 0.69 9.53
N TYR A 162 -16.91 0.66 8.83
CA TYR A 162 -16.21 -0.58 8.43
C TYR A 162 -14.95 -0.87 9.28
N TYR A 163 -14.69 -0.09 10.33
CA TYR A 163 -13.45 -0.18 11.09
C TYR A 163 -13.15 -1.59 11.58
N ASP A 164 -14.08 -2.20 12.33
CA ASP A 164 -13.91 -3.57 12.88
C ASP A 164 -13.85 -4.62 11.77
N ARG A 165 -14.71 -4.48 10.76
CA ARG A 165 -14.74 -5.39 9.63
C ARG A 165 -13.43 -5.36 8.83
N MET A 166 -12.81 -4.20 8.68
CA MET A 166 -11.48 -4.07 8.07
C MET A 166 -10.41 -4.73 8.95
N THR A 167 -10.52 -4.62 10.29
CA THR A 167 -9.62 -5.32 11.21
C THR A 167 -9.65 -6.84 10.99
N LEU A 168 -10.83 -7.43 10.95
CA LEU A 168 -11.00 -8.87 10.71
C LEU A 168 -10.45 -9.31 9.33
N LEU A 169 -10.63 -8.51 8.30
CA LEU A 169 -10.09 -8.81 6.97
C LEU A 169 -8.57 -8.67 6.93
N LYS A 170 -8.03 -7.66 7.61
CA LYS A 170 -6.57 -7.47 7.77
C LYS A 170 -5.94 -8.71 8.41
N GLU A 171 -6.48 -9.21 9.52
CA GLU A 171 -5.94 -10.35 10.25
C GLU A 171 -5.86 -11.65 9.42
N ARG A 172 -6.65 -11.75 8.36
CA ARG A 172 -6.63 -12.90 7.44
C ARG A 172 -5.54 -12.83 6.37
N VAL A 173 -4.99 -11.65 6.11
CA VAL A 173 -4.04 -11.43 5.00
C VAL A 173 -2.70 -10.87 5.45
N ILE A 174 -2.65 -10.21 6.61
CA ILE A 174 -1.43 -9.66 7.20
C ILE A 174 -0.84 -10.70 8.14
N ASP A 175 0.35 -11.16 7.87
CA ASP A 175 1.07 -12.15 8.66
C ASP A 175 2.46 -11.66 9.08
N GLY A 176 3.31 -12.54 9.59
CA GLY A 176 4.66 -12.22 10.05
C GLY A 176 5.63 -11.70 8.98
N GLU A 177 5.26 -11.75 7.69
CA GLU A 177 6.06 -11.15 6.61
C GLU A 177 5.79 -9.65 6.42
N TRP A 178 4.86 -9.08 7.19
CA TRP A 178 4.50 -7.67 7.12
C TRP A 178 5.16 -6.85 8.23
N ASN A 179 5.66 -5.69 7.86
CA ASN A 179 6.06 -4.67 8.81
C ASN A 179 4.83 -3.84 9.19
N VAL A 180 4.31 -4.06 10.39
CA VAL A 180 3.19 -3.27 10.93
C VAL A 180 3.77 -2.05 11.64
N ILE A 181 3.48 -0.87 11.09
CA ILE A 181 4.01 0.41 11.59
C ILE A 181 2.88 1.19 12.26
N ASP A 182 3.09 1.65 13.50
CA ASP A 182 2.23 2.66 14.11
C ASP A 182 2.34 3.96 13.32
N TYR A 183 1.20 4.41 12.79
CA TYR A 183 1.12 5.57 11.92
C TYR A 183 0.20 6.67 12.48
N ASN A 184 -0.13 6.60 13.77
CA ASN A 184 -0.85 7.66 14.47
C ASN A 184 -0.03 8.96 14.44
N ASP A 185 1.28 8.86 14.64
CA ASP A 185 2.24 9.91 14.31
C ASP A 185 2.90 9.62 12.95
N LYS A 186 2.64 10.48 11.96
CA LYS A 186 3.16 10.30 10.59
C LYS A 186 4.67 10.46 10.49
N GLU A 187 5.26 11.38 11.25
CA GLU A 187 6.71 11.62 11.18
C GLU A 187 7.48 10.45 11.78
N ALA A 188 7.04 9.98 12.94
CA ALA A 188 7.58 8.77 13.57
C ALA A 188 7.41 7.54 12.68
N GLY A 189 6.22 7.39 12.07
CA GLY A 189 5.91 6.29 11.16
C GLY A 189 6.80 6.28 9.90
N ILE A 190 7.05 7.44 9.28
CA ILE A 190 7.96 7.55 8.13
C ILE A 190 9.39 7.16 8.51
N LEU A 191 9.86 7.61 9.67
CA LEU A 191 11.20 7.24 10.16
C LEU A 191 11.32 5.74 10.44
N SER A 192 10.26 5.12 10.93
CA SER A 192 10.23 3.66 11.21
C SER A 192 10.21 2.82 9.94
N LEU A 193 9.69 3.38 8.84
CA LEU A 193 9.63 2.71 7.54
C LEU A 193 10.97 2.77 6.79
N MET A 194 11.77 3.82 7.02
CA MET A 194 13.07 4.06 6.36
C MET A 194 14.21 3.24 6.96
#